data_dcf77cc25390ba596ea4455da37142b3
#
_entry.id   dcf77cc25390ba596ea4455da37142b3
#
_cell.length_a   1.000
_cell.length_b   1.000
_cell.length_c   1.000
_cell.angle_alpha   90.00
_cell.angle_beta   90.00
_cell.angle_gamma   90.00
#
_symmetry.space_group_name_H-M   'P 1'
#
loop_
_entity.id
_entity.type
_entity.pdbx_description
1 polymer ?
#
loop_
_entity_poly.entity_id
_entity_poly.type
_entity_poly.pdbx_seq_one_letter_code
_entity_poly.pdbx_strand_id
1 'polypeptide(L)'
;MAVIFARIAPLLLFVLVSLGAARMAAAGEVYTVYVSSNGWHTGIVVATDDIPADKIPEAADFPGAAFLEFGWGDADFYPKPEAGVFAAIGAAFPGPAVMHVAALTVRPSEFFKEVEEIELELGLEDFASLIRYLHESFAREGERAESTGPGLYSFSKFYPATGTFSLNNTCNTWTARALEAAEINVQSRGVQRAEELMRQLRRIVQPAGG
;
A
#
# COMPACT_ATOMS: atom_id res chain seq x y z
N MET A 1 -62.08 -10.41 70.36
CA MET A 1 -61.83 -9.30 69.44
C MET A 1 -60.32 -9.33 69.06
N ALA A 2 -60.00 -9.83 67.86
CA ALA A 2 -58.65 -9.94 67.37
C ALA A 2 -58.46 -8.86 66.26
N VAL A 3 -57.51 -7.98 66.46
CA VAL A 3 -57.17 -6.91 65.56
C VAL A 3 -56.04 -7.42 64.65
N ILE A 4 -56.32 -7.52 63.33
CA ILE A 4 -55.36 -7.93 62.30
C ILE A 4 -54.66 -6.67 61.79
N PHE A 5 -53.33 -6.60 62.09
CA PHE A 5 -52.46 -5.58 61.50
C PHE A 5 -51.94 -6.03 60.10
N ALA A 6 -52.46 -5.42 59.06
CA ALA A 6 -51.89 -5.58 57.71
C ALA A 6 -50.59 -4.82 57.58
N ARG A 7 -49.46 -5.50 57.26
CA ARG A 7 -48.21 -4.96 56.98
C ARG A 7 -48.13 -4.65 55.48
N ILE A 8 -48.05 -3.35 55.12
CA ILE A 8 -47.79 -2.88 53.77
C ILE A 8 -46.26 -2.87 53.57
N ALA A 9 -45.77 -3.72 52.69
CA ALA A 9 -44.36 -3.70 52.25
C ALA A 9 -44.15 -2.67 51.12
N PRO A 10 -43.17 -1.81 51.21
CA PRO A 10 -42.87 -0.88 50.08
C PRO A 10 -42.16 -1.64 48.95
N LEU A 11 -42.74 -1.56 47.76
CA LEU A 11 -42.18 -2.05 46.51
C LEU A 11 -41.07 -1.09 46.08
N LEU A 12 -39.82 -1.45 46.29
CA LEU A 12 -38.66 -0.72 45.79
C LEU A 12 -38.50 -0.97 44.26
N LEU A 13 -38.90 0.02 43.50
CA LEU A 13 -38.71 0.06 42.05
C LEU A 13 -37.23 0.35 41.74
N PHE A 14 -36.45 -0.69 41.39
CA PHE A 14 -35.10 -0.54 40.90
C PHE A 14 -35.14 -0.06 39.44
N VAL A 15 -34.92 1.24 39.21
CA VAL A 15 -34.66 1.78 37.87
C VAL A 15 -33.23 1.43 37.50
N LEU A 16 -33.04 0.44 36.65
CA LEU A 16 -31.77 0.13 35.97
C LEU A 16 -31.51 1.23 34.93
N VAL A 17 -30.71 2.22 35.29
CA VAL A 17 -30.11 3.14 34.36
C VAL A 17 -28.99 2.40 33.65
N SER A 18 -29.25 1.85 32.46
CA SER A 18 -28.22 1.35 31.57
C SER A 18 -27.44 2.57 31.03
N LEU A 19 -26.30 2.87 31.67
CA LEU A 19 -25.28 3.73 31.04
C LEU A 19 -24.76 3.04 29.80
N GLY A 20 -25.31 3.41 28.66
CA GLY A 20 -24.70 3.14 27.38
C GLY A 20 -23.35 3.87 27.34
N ALA A 21 -22.27 3.18 27.65
CA ALA A 21 -20.92 3.68 27.39
C ALA A 21 -20.83 3.82 25.85
N ALA A 22 -21.02 5.03 25.35
CA ALA A 22 -20.62 5.37 24.00
C ALA A 22 -19.11 5.12 23.93
N ARG A 23 -18.74 4.03 23.26
CA ARG A 23 -17.36 3.71 22.95
C ARG A 23 -16.91 4.81 21.99
N MET A 24 -16.23 5.84 22.52
CA MET A 24 -15.46 6.73 21.69
C MET A 24 -14.46 5.84 20.96
N ALA A 25 -14.69 5.64 19.66
CA ALA A 25 -13.65 5.07 18.81
C ALA A 25 -12.45 6.01 18.97
N ALA A 26 -11.40 5.50 19.59
CA ALA A 26 -10.11 6.17 19.51
C ALA A 26 -9.82 6.35 18.02
N ALA A 27 -9.50 7.56 17.59
CA ALA A 27 -9.02 7.78 16.24
C ALA A 27 -7.85 6.81 16.05
N GLY A 28 -8.04 5.78 15.21
CA GLY A 28 -7.02 4.78 14.95
C GLY A 28 -5.80 5.46 14.36
N GLU A 29 -4.66 4.82 14.51
CA GLU A 29 -3.42 5.24 13.86
C GLU A 29 -3.64 5.29 12.34
N VAL A 30 -3.26 6.39 11.71
CA VAL A 30 -3.42 6.63 10.27
C VAL A 30 -2.04 6.70 9.64
N TYR A 31 -1.86 5.95 8.57
CA TYR A 31 -0.62 5.89 7.80
C TYR A 31 -0.81 6.56 6.45
N THR A 32 0.11 7.43 6.10
CA THR A 32 0.10 8.08 4.78
C THR A 32 0.96 7.28 3.80
N VAL A 33 0.37 6.88 2.68
CA VAL A 33 1.09 6.27 1.56
C VAL A 33 0.85 7.08 0.30
N TYR A 34 1.81 7.03 -0.63
CA TYR A 34 1.67 7.72 -1.89
C TYR A 34 1.71 6.72 -3.05
N VAL A 35 0.94 7.03 -4.09
CA VAL A 35 1.08 6.38 -5.40
C VAL A 35 1.75 7.38 -6.33
N SER A 36 2.95 7.05 -6.78
CA SER A 36 3.70 7.83 -7.76
C SER A 36 3.42 7.34 -9.18
N SER A 37 3.43 8.24 -10.15
CA SER A 37 3.31 7.91 -11.57
C SER A 37 4.15 8.84 -12.43
N ASN A 38 4.95 8.26 -13.33
CA ASN A 38 5.65 9.00 -14.38
C ASN A 38 4.91 8.95 -15.74
N GLY A 39 3.64 8.56 -15.72
CA GLY A 39 2.79 8.41 -16.91
C GLY A 39 2.85 7.02 -17.57
N TRP A 40 3.89 6.22 -17.28
CA TRP A 40 4.06 4.86 -17.79
C TRP A 40 4.02 3.80 -16.69
N HIS A 41 4.66 4.09 -15.61
CA HIS A 41 4.85 3.21 -14.45
C HIS A 41 4.23 3.86 -13.22
N THR A 42 3.72 3.02 -12.31
CA THR A 42 3.28 3.45 -10.99
C THR A 42 4.05 2.71 -9.91
N GLY A 43 4.35 3.41 -8.80
CA GLY A 43 5.00 2.89 -7.61
C GLY A 43 4.18 3.14 -6.35
N ILE A 44 4.44 2.38 -5.31
CA ILE A 44 3.93 2.60 -3.94
C ILE A 44 5.05 3.23 -3.12
N VAL A 45 4.76 4.32 -2.43
CA VAL A 45 5.73 5.02 -1.60
C VAL A 45 5.26 5.03 -0.14
N VAL A 46 6.13 4.60 0.74
CA VAL A 46 5.86 4.48 2.18
C VAL A 46 6.96 5.20 2.95
N ALA A 47 6.60 5.92 4.01
CA ALA A 47 7.58 6.47 4.93
C ALA A 47 8.39 5.33 5.57
N THR A 48 9.72 5.46 5.59
CA THR A 48 10.61 4.38 6.06
C THR A 48 10.36 4.04 7.53
N ASP A 49 10.04 5.04 8.34
CA ASP A 49 9.77 4.87 9.76
C ASP A 49 8.46 4.11 10.04
N ASP A 50 7.53 4.09 9.10
CA ASP A 50 6.27 3.37 9.21
C ASP A 50 6.41 1.88 8.82
N ILE A 51 7.52 1.50 8.19
CA ILE A 51 7.76 0.10 7.78
C ILE A 51 8.27 -0.71 8.95
N PRO A 52 7.52 -1.74 9.43
CA PRO A 52 8.03 -2.60 10.50
C PRO A 52 9.29 -3.33 10.04
N ALA A 53 10.36 -3.27 10.86
CA ALA A 53 11.70 -3.76 10.50
C ALA A 53 11.74 -5.26 10.15
N ASP A 54 10.80 -6.06 10.68
CA ASP A 54 10.67 -7.49 10.41
C ASP A 54 9.86 -7.81 9.15
N LYS A 55 9.21 -6.80 8.53
CA LYS A 55 8.33 -7.01 7.37
C LYS A 55 9.05 -6.79 6.04
N ILE A 56 9.84 -5.74 5.93
CA ILE A 56 10.61 -5.47 4.70
C ILE A 56 12.09 -5.31 5.08
N PRO A 57 12.80 -6.42 5.34
CA PRO A 57 14.20 -6.39 5.75
C PRO A 57 15.13 -5.75 4.70
N GLU A 58 14.71 -5.68 3.44
CA GLU A 58 15.40 -4.99 2.35
C GLU A 58 15.50 -3.48 2.58
N ALA A 59 14.62 -2.89 3.41
CA ALA A 59 14.69 -1.48 3.78
C ALA A 59 16.02 -1.11 4.46
N ALA A 60 16.68 -2.05 5.14
CA ALA A 60 17.99 -1.85 5.75
C ALA A 60 19.10 -1.52 4.74
N ASP A 61 18.90 -1.77 3.46
CA ASP A 61 19.85 -1.39 2.39
C ASP A 61 19.82 0.10 2.06
N PHE A 62 18.91 0.87 2.66
CA PHE A 62 18.68 2.28 2.37
C PHE A 62 18.75 3.15 3.63
N PRO A 63 19.89 3.18 4.33
CA PRO A 63 20.03 3.93 5.56
C PRO A 63 19.82 5.43 5.29
N GLY A 64 18.97 6.07 6.10
CA GLY A 64 18.68 7.50 6.03
C GLY A 64 17.65 7.88 4.96
N ALA A 65 17.00 6.92 4.31
CA ALA A 65 15.85 7.20 3.46
C ALA A 65 14.66 7.68 4.31
N ALA A 66 14.02 8.77 3.92
CA ALA A 66 12.78 9.20 4.54
C ALA A 66 11.58 8.40 3.99
N PHE A 67 11.65 8.03 2.72
CA PHE A 67 10.64 7.22 2.04
C PHE A 67 11.30 6.14 1.20
N LEU A 68 10.60 5.02 1.04
CA LEU A 68 10.95 3.98 0.07
C LEU A 68 9.85 3.90 -0.99
N GLU A 69 10.26 3.99 -2.26
CA GLU A 69 9.39 3.75 -3.40
C GLU A 69 9.59 2.31 -3.88
N PHE A 70 8.49 1.58 -3.96
CA PHE A 70 8.43 0.20 -4.43
C PHE A 70 7.81 0.15 -5.82
N GLY A 71 8.56 -0.36 -6.77
CA GLY A 71 8.10 -0.65 -8.12
C GLY A 71 8.30 -2.13 -8.43
N TRP A 72 7.46 -2.69 -9.29
CA TRP A 72 7.53 -4.06 -9.74
C TRP A 72 7.49 -4.08 -11.26
N GLY A 73 8.21 -4.98 -11.92
CA GLY A 73 8.24 -5.02 -13.36
C GLY A 73 8.93 -6.27 -13.92
N ASP A 74 9.10 -6.29 -15.23
CA ASP A 74 9.80 -7.34 -15.94
C ASP A 74 11.29 -7.34 -15.63
N ALA A 75 11.87 -8.49 -15.25
CA ALA A 75 13.27 -8.58 -14.85
C ALA A 75 14.27 -8.37 -15.99
N ASP A 76 13.87 -8.63 -17.23
CA ASP A 76 14.75 -8.49 -18.40
C ASP A 76 14.77 -7.06 -18.95
N PHE A 77 13.67 -6.31 -18.77
CA PHE A 77 13.48 -5.00 -19.38
C PHE A 77 13.53 -3.85 -18.37
N TYR A 78 12.97 -4.01 -17.19
CA TYR A 78 12.92 -2.92 -16.20
C TYR A 78 14.31 -2.39 -15.80
N PRO A 79 15.36 -3.22 -15.67
CA PRO A 79 16.71 -2.75 -15.41
C PRO A 79 17.41 -2.05 -16.59
N LYS A 80 16.80 -1.99 -17.78
CA LYS A 80 17.41 -1.43 -19.00
C LYS A 80 16.69 -0.16 -19.44
N PRO A 81 17.03 1.02 -18.91
CA PRO A 81 16.30 2.27 -19.16
C PRO A 81 16.33 2.76 -20.62
N GLU A 82 17.28 2.27 -21.43
CA GLU A 82 17.44 2.67 -22.83
C GLU A 82 16.38 2.06 -23.77
N ALA A 83 15.67 1.06 -23.30
CA ALA A 83 14.61 0.45 -24.07
C ALA A 83 13.31 1.22 -23.88
N GLY A 84 13.13 2.33 -24.59
CA GLY A 84 11.82 2.99 -24.78
C GLY A 84 10.76 2.05 -25.39
N VAL A 85 10.92 0.76 -25.20
CA VAL A 85 10.25 -0.41 -25.73
C VAL A 85 9.49 -1.19 -24.65
N PHE A 86 9.45 -0.67 -23.42
CA PHE A 86 8.75 -1.35 -22.29
C PHE A 86 7.31 -1.75 -22.62
N ALA A 87 6.65 -0.99 -23.49
CA ALA A 87 5.28 -1.28 -23.86
C ALA A 87 5.13 -2.37 -24.93
N ALA A 88 6.17 -2.66 -25.71
CA ALA A 88 6.01 -3.51 -26.91
C ALA A 88 6.58 -4.93 -26.74
N ILE A 89 7.57 -5.13 -25.90
CA ILE A 89 8.29 -6.41 -25.82
C ILE A 89 7.92 -7.24 -24.59
N GLY A 90 7.74 -6.64 -23.42
CA GLY A 90 7.18 -7.34 -22.24
C GLY A 90 5.76 -7.89 -22.51
N ALA A 91 5.15 -7.36 -23.55
CA ALA A 91 3.83 -7.74 -24.01
C ALA A 91 3.74 -9.09 -24.70
N ALA A 92 4.81 -9.58 -25.31
CA ALA A 92 4.73 -10.75 -26.17
C ALA A 92 4.94 -12.08 -25.42
N PHE A 93 5.73 -12.09 -24.34
CA PHE A 93 6.07 -13.31 -23.60
C PHE A 93 6.09 -13.04 -22.09
N PRO A 94 5.41 -13.90 -21.29
CA PRO A 94 5.50 -13.84 -19.83
C PRO A 94 6.95 -14.05 -19.38
N GLY A 95 7.45 -13.16 -18.51
CA GLY A 95 8.81 -13.19 -17.99
C GLY A 95 8.86 -13.14 -16.45
N PRO A 96 10.02 -13.44 -15.84
CA PRO A 96 10.22 -13.29 -14.41
C PRO A 96 10.08 -11.81 -14.02
N ALA A 97 9.73 -11.59 -12.75
CA ALA A 97 9.56 -10.25 -12.23
C ALA A 97 10.77 -9.79 -11.39
N VAL A 98 10.88 -8.47 -11.25
CA VAL A 98 11.87 -7.81 -10.41
C VAL A 98 11.19 -6.70 -9.59
N MET A 99 11.62 -6.55 -8.32
CA MET A 99 11.30 -5.38 -7.50
C MET A 99 12.37 -4.32 -7.68
N HIS A 100 11.96 -3.09 -7.87
CA HIS A 100 12.80 -1.89 -7.79
C HIS A 100 12.46 -1.14 -6.50
N VAL A 101 13.46 -0.88 -5.69
CA VAL A 101 13.31 -0.07 -4.48
C VAL A 101 14.19 1.15 -4.58
N ALA A 102 13.62 2.33 -4.42
CA ALA A 102 14.33 3.61 -4.44
C ALA A 102 14.18 4.34 -3.11
N ALA A 103 15.30 4.88 -2.61
CA ALA A 103 15.38 5.67 -1.39
C ALA A 103 15.16 7.15 -1.70
N LEU A 104 14.14 7.76 -1.12
CA LEU A 104 13.84 9.17 -1.30
C LEU A 104 14.06 9.92 0.03
N THR A 105 14.59 11.14 -0.04
CA THR A 105 14.78 12.03 1.11
C THR A 105 13.59 12.95 1.36
N VAL A 106 12.71 13.08 0.38
CA VAL A 106 11.45 13.81 0.39
C VAL A 106 10.42 12.99 -0.40
N ARG A 107 9.15 13.35 -0.36
CA ARG A 107 8.11 12.64 -1.11
C ARG A 107 8.31 12.78 -2.63
N PRO A 108 7.73 11.86 -3.45
CA PRO A 108 8.02 11.79 -4.89
C PRO A 108 7.82 13.09 -5.67
N SER A 109 6.73 13.81 -5.42
CA SER A 109 6.41 15.06 -6.13
C SER A 109 7.39 16.20 -5.82
N GLU A 110 8.07 16.15 -4.69
CA GLU A 110 9.13 17.10 -4.34
C GLU A 110 10.49 16.68 -4.91
N PHE A 111 10.68 15.36 -5.08
CA PHE A 111 11.93 14.79 -5.59
C PHE A 111 12.00 14.81 -7.11
N PHE A 112 10.91 14.46 -7.79
CA PHE A 112 10.81 14.37 -9.25
C PHE A 112 9.85 15.43 -9.80
N LYS A 113 10.29 16.22 -10.77
CA LYS A 113 9.52 17.34 -11.32
C LYS A 113 8.29 16.94 -12.14
N GLU A 114 8.29 15.74 -12.71
CA GLU A 114 7.27 15.27 -13.68
C GLU A 114 6.52 14.04 -13.19
N VAL A 115 6.44 13.86 -11.88
CA VAL A 115 5.72 12.74 -11.27
C VAL A 115 4.37 13.23 -10.74
N GLU A 116 3.30 12.58 -11.15
CA GLU A 116 2.01 12.70 -10.49
C GLU A 116 2.05 11.87 -9.19
N GLU A 117 1.58 12.44 -8.12
CA GLU A 117 1.51 11.82 -6.80
C GLU A 117 0.07 11.89 -6.28
N ILE A 118 -0.43 10.77 -5.80
CA ILE A 118 -1.72 10.71 -5.08
C ILE A 118 -1.45 10.21 -3.67
N GLU A 119 -1.88 10.99 -2.70
CA GLU A 119 -1.80 10.69 -1.28
C GLU A 119 -3.03 9.91 -0.83
N LEU A 120 -2.82 8.86 -0.04
CA LEU A 120 -3.84 8.00 0.53
C LEU A 120 -3.61 7.84 2.04
N GLU A 121 -4.68 7.88 2.81
CA GLU A 121 -4.66 7.62 4.24
C GLU A 121 -5.21 6.21 4.50
N LEU A 122 -4.45 5.38 5.20
CA LEU A 122 -4.79 4.00 5.54
C LEU A 122 -4.88 3.83 7.06
N GLY A 123 -5.91 3.11 7.51
CA GLY A 123 -5.94 2.61 8.89
C GLY A 123 -4.91 1.50 9.10
N LEU A 124 -4.65 1.15 10.37
CA LEU A 124 -3.64 0.17 10.75
C LEU A 124 -3.80 -1.19 10.02
N GLU A 125 -5.02 -1.71 9.89
CA GLU A 125 -5.27 -3.02 9.27
C GLU A 125 -5.02 -3.01 7.76
N ASP A 126 -5.45 -1.94 7.09
CA ASP A 126 -5.27 -1.74 5.65
C ASP A 126 -3.79 -1.52 5.31
N PHE A 127 -3.11 -0.71 6.12
CA PHE A 127 -1.68 -0.49 6.01
C PHE A 127 -0.88 -1.80 6.23
N ALA A 128 -1.22 -2.58 7.27
CA ALA A 128 -0.58 -3.87 7.52
C ALA A 128 -0.79 -4.84 6.33
N SER A 129 -1.94 -4.77 5.66
CA SER A 129 -2.24 -5.57 4.48
C SER A 129 -1.41 -5.12 3.27
N LEU A 130 -1.22 -3.81 3.08
CA LEU A 130 -0.31 -3.25 2.08
C LEU A 130 1.14 -3.73 2.32
N ILE A 131 1.64 -3.58 3.54
CA ILE A 131 3.01 -4.01 3.90
C ILE A 131 3.19 -5.52 3.68
N ARG A 132 2.18 -6.33 4.00
CA ARG A 132 2.21 -7.78 3.71
C ARG A 132 2.30 -8.05 2.21
N TYR A 133 1.51 -7.36 1.38
CA TYR A 133 1.57 -7.50 -0.07
C TYR A 133 2.95 -7.11 -0.62
N LEU A 134 3.52 -6.00 -0.15
CA LEU A 134 4.88 -5.58 -0.51
C LEU A 134 5.90 -6.64 -0.08
N HIS A 135 5.79 -7.14 1.15
CA HIS A 135 6.64 -8.22 1.67
C HIS A 135 6.61 -9.46 0.77
N GLU A 136 5.42 -9.93 0.41
CA GLU A 136 5.20 -11.13 -0.42
C GLU A 136 5.63 -10.94 -1.87
N SER A 137 5.81 -9.71 -2.31
CA SER A 137 6.29 -9.38 -3.66
C SER A 137 7.79 -9.65 -3.86
N PHE A 138 8.57 -9.76 -2.80
CA PHE A 138 9.97 -10.15 -2.89
C PHE A 138 10.12 -11.67 -2.95
N ALA A 139 10.91 -12.18 -3.90
CA ALA A 139 11.31 -13.59 -3.93
C ALA A 139 12.54 -13.77 -3.03
N ARG A 140 12.38 -14.51 -1.94
CA ARG A 140 13.41 -14.75 -0.93
C ARG A 140 13.77 -16.22 -0.85
N GLU A 141 15.06 -16.53 -0.78
CA GLU A 141 15.59 -17.87 -0.45
C GLU A 141 15.88 -18.02 1.05
N GLY A 142 15.86 -16.90 1.79
CA GLY A 142 16.11 -16.81 3.23
C GLY A 142 15.25 -15.72 3.88
N GLU A 143 15.76 -15.10 4.93
CA GLU A 143 15.04 -14.06 5.67
C GLU A 143 14.85 -12.76 4.88
N ARG A 144 15.76 -12.48 3.93
CA ARG A 144 15.71 -11.31 3.04
C ARG A 144 16.08 -11.67 1.60
N ALA A 145 15.62 -10.86 0.65
CA ALA A 145 16.10 -10.93 -0.72
C ALA A 145 17.45 -10.22 -0.85
N GLU A 146 18.38 -10.86 -1.55
CA GLU A 146 19.63 -10.21 -1.92
C GLU A 146 19.44 -9.36 -3.18
N SER A 147 20.02 -8.16 -3.16
CA SER A 147 19.97 -7.28 -4.33
C SER A 147 20.66 -7.92 -5.54
N THR A 148 20.00 -7.88 -6.69
CA THR A 148 20.55 -8.35 -7.97
C THR A 148 21.46 -7.33 -8.63
N GLY A 149 21.49 -6.09 -8.12
CA GLY A 149 22.33 -5.02 -8.64
C GLY A 149 21.78 -3.62 -8.37
N PRO A 150 22.48 -2.59 -8.86
CA PRO A 150 22.02 -1.21 -8.77
C PRO A 150 20.67 -1.05 -9.49
N GLY A 151 19.83 -0.17 -8.96
CA GLY A 151 18.55 0.19 -9.56
C GLY A 151 18.69 1.20 -10.70
N LEU A 152 17.57 1.81 -11.08
CA LEU A 152 17.53 2.84 -12.12
C LEU A 152 18.26 4.14 -11.73
N TYR A 153 18.40 4.36 -10.43
CA TYR A 153 19.03 5.53 -9.84
C TYR A 153 20.17 5.12 -8.92
N SER A 154 21.13 6.00 -8.67
CA SER A 154 22.26 5.75 -7.75
C SER A 154 21.81 5.46 -6.31
N PHE A 155 20.58 5.84 -5.96
CA PHE A 155 19.93 5.64 -4.67
C PHE A 155 18.88 4.52 -4.71
N SER A 156 18.95 3.58 -5.66
CA SER A 156 18.01 2.49 -5.80
C SER A 156 18.68 1.15 -6.08
N LYS A 157 17.94 0.06 -5.84
CA LYS A 157 18.39 -1.32 -6.08
C LYS A 157 17.28 -2.16 -6.70
N PHE A 158 17.70 -3.23 -7.40
CA PHE A 158 16.80 -4.29 -7.85
C PHE A 158 16.91 -5.52 -6.97
N TYR A 159 15.76 -6.21 -6.78
CA TYR A 159 15.67 -7.47 -6.03
C TYR A 159 14.82 -8.47 -6.81
N PRO A 160 15.05 -9.80 -6.62
CA PRO A 160 14.18 -10.81 -7.18
C PRO A 160 12.74 -10.60 -6.70
N ALA A 161 11.76 -10.75 -7.58
CA ALA A 161 10.36 -10.60 -7.23
C ALA A 161 9.55 -11.87 -7.51
N THR A 162 8.47 -12.04 -6.77
CA THR A 162 7.47 -13.08 -7.03
C THR A 162 6.59 -12.68 -8.21
N GLY A 163 5.94 -13.67 -8.81
CA GLY A 163 5.01 -13.47 -9.92
C GLY A 163 5.68 -13.44 -11.28
N THR A 164 4.84 -13.23 -12.30
CA THR A 164 5.23 -13.25 -13.70
C THR A 164 4.71 -12.00 -14.38
N PHE A 165 5.60 -11.22 -14.97
CA PHE A 165 5.21 -10.07 -15.78
C PHE A 165 4.58 -10.52 -17.10
N SER A 166 3.50 -9.87 -17.51
CA SER A 166 2.82 -10.12 -18.78
C SER A 166 1.93 -8.93 -19.15
N LEU A 167 1.34 -8.96 -20.35
CA LEU A 167 0.33 -7.95 -20.78
C LEU A 167 -0.84 -7.78 -19.80
N ASN A 168 -1.24 -8.85 -19.13
CA ASN A 168 -2.36 -8.83 -18.18
C ASN A 168 -1.90 -8.72 -16.72
N ASN A 169 -0.60 -8.60 -16.50
CA ASN A 169 0.02 -8.47 -15.20
C ASN A 169 1.24 -7.53 -15.30
N THR A 170 0.98 -6.26 -15.48
CA THR A 170 1.99 -5.20 -15.63
C THR A 170 2.37 -4.59 -14.27
N CYS A 171 3.35 -3.69 -14.26
CA CYS A 171 3.67 -2.87 -13.08
C CYS A 171 2.42 -2.17 -12.52
N ASN A 172 1.60 -1.60 -13.38
CA ASN A 172 0.40 -0.88 -12.97
C ASN A 172 -0.70 -1.80 -12.41
N THR A 173 -0.81 -3.03 -12.95
CA THR A 173 -1.67 -4.08 -12.39
C THR A 173 -1.20 -4.48 -10.99
N TRP A 174 0.12 -4.62 -10.79
CA TRP A 174 0.71 -4.95 -9.50
C TRP A 174 0.41 -3.86 -8.46
N THR A 175 0.64 -2.58 -8.81
CA THR A 175 0.30 -1.44 -7.94
C THR A 175 -1.19 -1.43 -7.59
N ALA A 176 -2.07 -1.67 -8.56
CA ALA A 176 -3.51 -1.72 -8.31
C ALA A 176 -3.89 -2.87 -7.35
N ARG A 177 -3.26 -4.05 -7.47
CA ARG A 177 -3.47 -5.17 -6.53
C ARG A 177 -2.95 -4.88 -5.13
N ALA A 178 -1.84 -4.16 -5.01
CA ALA A 178 -1.35 -3.71 -3.70
C ALA A 178 -2.38 -2.83 -2.99
N LEU A 179 -3.02 -1.94 -3.73
CA LEU A 179 -4.07 -1.06 -3.23
C LEU A 179 -5.37 -1.81 -2.94
N GLU A 180 -5.76 -2.80 -3.77
CA GLU A 180 -6.88 -3.71 -3.44
C GLU A 180 -6.63 -4.49 -2.14
N ALA A 181 -5.39 -4.95 -1.92
CA ALA A 181 -5.02 -5.64 -0.68
C ALA A 181 -5.11 -4.72 0.55
N ALA A 182 -4.96 -3.42 0.37
CA ALA A 182 -5.14 -2.36 1.36
C ALA A 182 -6.58 -1.83 1.41
N GLU A 183 -7.57 -2.58 0.92
CA GLU A 183 -9.01 -2.23 0.90
C GLU A 183 -9.32 -0.87 0.21
N ILE A 184 -8.39 -0.34 -0.58
CA ILE A 184 -8.66 0.83 -1.43
C ILE A 184 -9.58 0.40 -2.57
N ASN A 185 -10.65 1.16 -2.78
CA ASN A 185 -11.69 0.84 -3.78
C ASN A 185 -11.23 1.11 -5.23
N VAL A 186 -10.20 0.38 -5.64
CA VAL A 186 -9.73 0.30 -7.03
C VAL A 186 -10.04 -1.07 -7.60
N GLN A 187 -10.03 -1.20 -8.92
CA GLN A 187 -10.17 -2.48 -9.62
C GLN A 187 -8.89 -2.75 -10.41
N SER A 188 -8.10 -3.73 -10.00
CA SER A 188 -6.88 -4.12 -10.68
C SER A 188 -7.13 -4.79 -12.04
N ARG A 189 -8.29 -5.45 -12.16
CA ARG A 189 -8.69 -6.08 -13.43
C ARG A 189 -8.81 -5.03 -14.54
N GLY A 190 -8.01 -5.18 -15.60
CA GLY A 190 -7.99 -4.26 -16.74
C GLY A 190 -7.07 -3.05 -16.57
N VAL A 191 -6.40 -2.92 -15.42
CA VAL A 191 -5.35 -1.92 -15.24
C VAL A 191 -4.06 -2.45 -15.87
N GLN A 192 -3.73 -1.93 -17.03
CA GLN A 192 -2.46 -2.22 -17.74
C GLN A 192 -1.57 -0.97 -17.82
N ARG A 193 -2.17 0.21 -17.85
CA ARG A 193 -1.49 1.51 -18.00
C ARG A 193 -1.61 2.33 -16.72
N ALA A 194 -0.61 3.16 -16.47
CA ALA A 194 -0.59 4.07 -15.33
C ALA A 194 -1.86 4.94 -15.25
N GLU A 195 -2.27 5.53 -16.37
CA GLU A 195 -3.45 6.39 -16.42
C GLU A 195 -4.76 5.68 -16.03
N GLU A 196 -4.88 4.37 -16.25
CA GLU A 196 -6.07 3.61 -15.85
C GLU A 196 -6.20 3.52 -14.31
N LEU A 197 -5.07 3.35 -13.61
CA LEU A 197 -5.01 3.38 -12.16
C LEU A 197 -5.18 4.79 -11.62
N MET A 198 -4.37 5.74 -12.10
CA MET A 198 -4.37 7.12 -11.61
C MET A 198 -5.75 7.77 -11.74
N ARG A 199 -6.49 7.48 -12.80
CA ARG A 199 -7.88 7.94 -12.97
C ARG A 199 -8.83 7.37 -11.91
N GLN A 200 -8.66 6.12 -11.50
CA GLN A 200 -9.45 5.55 -10.41
C GLN A 200 -9.13 6.26 -9.09
N LEU A 201 -7.84 6.46 -8.80
CA LEU A 201 -7.38 7.11 -7.58
C LEU A 201 -7.84 8.57 -7.48
N ARG A 202 -7.76 9.33 -8.57
CA ARG A 202 -8.27 10.73 -8.60
C ARG A 202 -9.75 10.82 -8.21
N ARG A 203 -10.57 9.83 -8.59
CA ARG A 203 -12.00 9.78 -8.21
C ARG A 203 -12.21 9.46 -6.74
N ILE A 204 -11.28 8.74 -6.11
CA ILE A 204 -11.35 8.40 -4.69
C ILE A 204 -10.98 9.62 -3.83
N VAL A 205 -9.88 10.31 -4.17
CA VAL A 205 -9.39 11.45 -3.38
C VAL A 205 -10.12 12.76 -3.70
N GLN A 206 -10.75 12.86 -4.89
CA GLN A 206 -11.57 13.99 -5.30
C GLN A 206 -12.98 13.49 -5.67
N PRO A 207 -13.77 13.03 -4.69
CA PRO A 207 -15.15 12.64 -5.00
C PRO A 207 -15.85 13.84 -5.65
N ALA A 208 -16.54 13.57 -6.78
CA ALA A 208 -17.27 14.58 -7.52
C ALA A 208 -18.10 15.39 -6.51
N GLY A 209 -17.82 16.69 -6.42
CA GLY A 209 -18.49 17.58 -5.48
C GLY A 209 -19.98 17.44 -5.62
N GLY A 210 -20.66 17.20 -4.48
CA GLY A 210 -22.12 17.10 -4.40
C GLY A 210 -22.79 18.43 -4.71
#